data_4450603e3296c4a9df3e44185527d175
#
_entry.id   4450603e3296c4a9df3e44185527d175
#
_cell.length_a   1.000
_cell.length_b   1.000
_cell.length_c   1.000
_cell.angle_alpha   90.00
_cell.angle_beta   90.00
_cell.angle_gamma   90.00
#
_symmetry.space_group_name_H-M   'P 1'
#
loop_
_entity.id
_entity.type
_entity.pdbx_description
1 polymer ?
#
loop_
_entity_poly.entity_id
_entity_poly.type
_entity_poly.pdbx_seq_one_letter_code
_entity_poly.pdbx_strand_id
1 'polypeptide(L)'
;MSKKLLFISFVVSLGGFLFGFDAGIISGVMSYVGPEFNLTDGQIGWVVSAPSWAAMIAMIFSGRLSDRLGRKKILLLVAFLYAVSALLSAYAITYEMLSLARMIGGLAFGAALILAPMYIAEISTAENRGVLVSIQQLNIVLGFFAAFLSNYFFNKYNSPEHLFLNDENVWRWMLGVELFPALLYFLALFFVPRSPRWLYLKNKYIEAKQVLNQIHGKNRAEKEISSIEKSIDKDKELQQVKWTDILKSSLRFIMIVGLVVGVLQQITGINAIYFYATSIFKQTGIGTNAAFSSGILLSSVTVLFTFIAMYLIDRAGRRPLLLVGTAGIAISLLLCAFGFSQATYQLKLQDIYHFKFEKSENLIPIAGNEYQNDVDFKEEMKTILGNSTYSKNDGLILEAATQINATLVMVGILGFIACFAFSLGPVMWVLLSELYPIKYRGIAIGIVAFVNSFISS
;
A
#
# COMPACT_ATOMS: atom_id res chain seq x y z
N MET A 1 17.95 -19.32 14.07
CA MET A 1 17.03 -18.19 14.37
C MET A 1 16.09 -18.60 15.50
N SER A 2 15.93 -17.82 16.57
CA SER A 2 15.04 -18.19 17.67
C SER A 2 13.57 -17.97 17.29
N LYS A 3 12.66 -18.85 17.74
CA LYS A 3 11.21 -18.70 17.54
C LYS A 3 10.69 -17.36 18.08
N LYS A 4 11.28 -16.89 19.20
CA LYS A 4 10.93 -15.62 19.84
C LYS A 4 11.29 -14.41 18.97
N LEU A 5 12.45 -14.43 18.32
CA LEU A 5 12.89 -13.38 17.41
C LEU A 5 11.97 -13.30 16.19
N LEU A 6 11.60 -14.44 15.62
CA LEU A 6 10.65 -14.50 14.49
C LEU A 6 9.28 -13.94 14.89
N PHE A 7 8.76 -14.36 16.05
CA PHE A 7 7.47 -13.86 16.58
C PHE A 7 7.49 -12.34 16.77
N ILE A 8 8.53 -11.80 17.42
CA ILE A 8 8.66 -10.35 17.65
C ILE A 8 8.71 -9.61 16.31
N SER A 9 9.50 -10.09 15.36
CA SER A 9 9.62 -9.46 14.03
C SER A 9 8.30 -9.50 13.27
N PHE A 10 7.56 -10.61 13.34
CA PHE A 10 6.23 -10.72 12.74
C PHE A 10 5.25 -9.73 13.38
N VAL A 11 5.18 -9.68 14.71
CA VAL A 11 4.28 -8.73 15.42
C VAL A 11 4.61 -7.29 15.05
N VAL A 12 5.88 -6.90 15.09
CA VAL A 12 6.28 -5.51 14.77
C VAL A 12 5.97 -5.15 13.32
N SER A 13 6.08 -6.11 12.40
CA SER A 13 5.78 -5.90 10.98
C SER A 13 4.28 -5.91 10.64
N LEU A 14 3.37 -6.20 11.59
CA LEU A 14 1.91 -6.09 11.39
C LEU A 14 1.47 -4.65 11.06
N GLY A 15 2.24 -3.63 11.44
CA GLY A 15 2.02 -2.27 10.95
C GLY A 15 2.13 -2.15 9.42
N GLY A 16 2.97 -2.98 8.79
CA GLY A 16 3.02 -3.12 7.33
C GLY A 16 1.79 -3.83 6.76
N PHE A 17 1.27 -4.86 7.46
CA PHE A 17 0.01 -5.51 7.08
C PHE A 17 -1.16 -4.52 7.05
N LEU A 18 -1.28 -3.68 8.10
CA LEU A 18 -2.31 -2.66 8.19
C LEU A 18 -2.18 -1.61 7.07
N PHE A 19 -0.95 -1.20 6.72
CA PHE A 19 -0.74 -0.35 5.56
C PHE A 19 -1.25 -0.98 4.26
N GLY A 20 -0.88 -2.25 4.00
CA GLY A 20 -1.36 -2.95 2.80
C GLY A 20 -2.87 -3.13 2.81
N PHE A 21 -3.46 -3.39 3.99
CA PHE A 21 -4.89 -3.55 4.16
C PHE A 21 -5.63 -2.23 3.87
N ASP A 22 -5.24 -1.12 4.50
CA ASP A 22 -5.84 0.21 4.28
C ASP A 22 -5.73 0.65 2.81
N ALA A 23 -4.56 0.41 2.19
CA ALA A 23 -4.34 0.75 0.80
C ALA A 23 -5.13 -0.12 -0.20
N GLY A 24 -5.40 -1.39 0.14
CA GLY A 24 -6.18 -2.29 -0.72
C GLY A 24 -7.70 -2.13 -0.55
N ILE A 25 -8.16 -1.88 0.67
CA ILE A 25 -9.60 -1.81 0.98
C ILE A 25 -10.27 -0.64 0.26
N ILE A 26 -9.57 0.48 0.07
CA ILE A 26 -10.09 1.70 -0.53
C ILE A 26 -10.60 1.49 -1.97
N SER A 27 -10.00 0.57 -2.71
CA SER A 27 -10.42 0.23 -4.07
C SER A 27 -11.88 -0.23 -4.15
N GLY A 28 -12.33 -1.05 -3.20
CA GLY A 28 -13.74 -1.48 -3.11
C GLY A 28 -14.65 -0.39 -2.53
N VAL A 29 -14.18 0.30 -1.49
CA VAL A 29 -14.91 1.35 -0.78
C VAL A 29 -15.34 2.49 -1.71
N MET A 30 -14.48 2.92 -2.63
CA MET A 30 -14.79 4.04 -3.53
C MET A 30 -15.97 3.74 -4.46
N SER A 31 -16.25 2.47 -4.75
CA SER A 31 -17.44 2.09 -5.53
C SER A 31 -18.77 2.43 -4.87
N TYR A 32 -18.79 2.60 -3.55
CA TYR A 32 -19.98 2.91 -2.75
C TYR A 32 -19.95 4.35 -2.21
N VAL A 33 -18.82 4.81 -1.70
CA VAL A 33 -18.66 6.15 -1.11
C VAL A 33 -18.80 7.26 -2.15
N GLY A 34 -18.27 7.05 -3.36
CA GLY A 34 -18.39 8.02 -4.46
C GLY A 34 -19.85 8.41 -4.74
N PRO A 35 -20.74 7.41 -5.00
CA PRO A 35 -22.17 7.65 -5.19
C PRO A 35 -22.90 8.18 -3.96
N GLU A 36 -22.58 7.70 -2.73
CA GLU A 36 -23.28 8.10 -1.50
C GLU A 36 -23.07 9.58 -1.19
N PHE A 37 -21.83 10.06 -1.27
CA PHE A 37 -21.50 11.46 -1.01
C PHE A 37 -21.50 12.35 -2.27
N ASN A 38 -21.90 11.81 -3.44
CA ASN A 38 -21.88 12.49 -4.74
C ASN A 38 -20.53 13.17 -5.03
N LEU A 39 -19.44 12.43 -4.83
CA LEU A 39 -18.08 12.95 -4.94
C LEU A 39 -17.71 13.22 -6.41
N THR A 40 -17.02 14.32 -6.62
CA THR A 40 -16.31 14.60 -7.88
C THR A 40 -15.03 13.73 -7.97
N ASP A 41 -14.52 13.55 -9.20
CA ASP A 41 -13.28 12.76 -9.41
C ASP A 41 -12.09 13.31 -8.60
N GLY A 42 -12.00 14.65 -8.45
CA GLY A 42 -10.99 15.28 -7.60
C GLY A 42 -11.15 14.97 -6.11
N GLN A 43 -12.38 14.89 -5.61
CA GLN A 43 -12.65 14.50 -4.22
C GLN A 43 -12.37 13.02 -3.98
N ILE A 44 -12.70 12.15 -4.93
CA ILE A 44 -12.32 10.72 -4.90
C ILE A 44 -10.79 10.60 -4.83
N GLY A 45 -10.08 11.30 -5.70
CA GLY A 45 -8.61 11.34 -5.69
C GLY A 45 -8.04 11.83 -4.36
N TRP A 46 -8.68 12.84 -3.74
CA TRP A 46 -8.26 13.33 -2.42
C TRP A 46 -8.46 12.30 -1.31
N VAL A 47 -9.63 11.65 -1.21
CA VAL A 47 -9.88 10.60 -0.19
C VAL A 47 -8.85 9.46 -0.30
N VAL A 48 -8.48 9.10 -1.53
CA VAL A 48 -7.49 8.04 -1.78
C VAL A 48 -6.08 8.49 -1.42
N SER A 49 -5.68 9.72 -1.75
CA SER A 49 -4.30 10.23 -1.58
C SER A 49 -4.03 10.89 -0.23
N ALA A 50 -5.04 11.39 0.47
CA ALA A 50 -4.92 12.09 1.75
C ALA A 50 -4.09 11.33 2.81
N PRO A 51 -4.20 10.00 2.96
CA PRO A 51 -3.34 9.24 3.86
C PRO A 51 -1.85 9.34 3.50
N SER A 52 -1.51 9.36 2.20
CA SER A 52 -0.11 9.45 1.75
C SER A 52 0.54 10.78 2.14
N TRP A 53 -0.21 11.89 2.07
CA TRP A 53 0.24 13.20 2.54
C TRP A 53 0.53 13.20 4.04
N ALA A 54 -0.38 12.63 4.84
CA ALA A 54 -0.17 12.52 6.28
C ALA A 54 1.01 11.59 6.62
N ALA A 55 1.20 10.52 5.86
CA ALA A 55 2.31 9.60 6.03
C ALA A 55 3.67 10.27 5.82
N MET A 56 3.81 11.14 4.82
CA MET A 56 5.04 11.91 4.59
C MET A 56 5.44 12.71 5.83
N ILE A 57 4.47 13.37 6.47
CA ILE A 57 4.70 14.13 7.71
C ILE A 57 5.16 13.19 8.82
N ALA A 58 4.46 12.06 9.00
CA ALA A 58 4.81 11.07 10.02
C ALA A 58 6.21 10.47 9.80
N MET A 59 6.61 10.19 8.56
CA MET A 59 7.96 9.66 8.25
C MET A 59 9.08 10.60 8.68
N ILE A 60 8.91 11.92 8.55
CA ILE A 60 9.91 12.92 8.96
C ILE A 60 10.12 12.93 10.47
N PHE A 61 9.03 12.81 11.24
CA PHE A 61 9.09 13.01 12.69
C PHE A 61 9.21 11.71 13.49
N SER A 62 8.73 10.58 12.96
CA SER A 62 8.65 9.29 13.67
C SER A 62 10.02 8.79 14.17
N GLY A 63 11.07 8.93 13.39
CA GLY A 63 12.43 8.56 13.79
C GLY A 63 12.89 9.31 15.04
N ARG A 64 12.84 10.64 15.01
CA ARG A 64 13.24 11.49 16.15
C ARG A 64 12.37 11.26 17.38
N LEU A 65 11.07 11.10 17.19
CA LEU A 65 10.13 10.83 18.29
C LEU A 65 10.42 9.49 18.93
N SER A 66 10.74 8.47 18.13
CA SER A 66 11.10 7.14 18.62
C SER A 66 12.44 7.10 19.36
N ASP A 67 13.40 7.96 19.00
CA ASP A 67 14.66 8.11 19.73
C ASP A 67 14.47 8.70 21.14
N ARG A 68 13.49 9.59 21.28
CA ARG A 68 13.16 10.23 22.58
C ARG A 68 12.33 9.30 23.47
N LEU A 69 11.22 8.76 22.96
CA LEU A 69 10.20 8.03 23.72
C LEU A 69 10.41 6.51 23.72
N GLY A 70 11.20 5.99 22.78
CA GLY A 70 11.42 4.55 22.57
C GLY A 70 10.51 3.96 21.49
N ARG A 71 11.06 3.00 20.72
CA ARG A 71 10.39 2.40 19.57
C ARG A 71 9.05 1.77 19.96
N LYS A 72 9.01 0.98 21.02
CA LYS A 72 7.79 0.28 21.48
C LYS A 72 6.64 1.24 21.78
N LYS A 73 6.91 2.38 22.45
CA LYS A 73 5.85 3.34 22.79
C LYS A 73 5.24 3.97 21.54
N ILE A 74 6.07 4.29 20.55
CA ILE A 74 5.58 4.87 19.30
C ILE A 74 4.83 3.82 18.47
N LEU A 75 5.29 2.57 18.43
CA LEU A 75 4.54 1.48 17.77
C LEU A 75 3.16 1.25 18.42
N LEU A 76 3.06 1.34 19.74
CA LEU A 76 1.76 1.29 20.45
C LEU A 76 0.86 2.48 20.05
N LEU A 77 1.42 3.70 19.98
CA LEU A 77 0.67 4.87 19.49
C LEU A 77 0.20 4.66 18.04
N VAL A 78 1.07 4.14 17.18
CA VAL A 78 0.75 3.79 15.78
C VAL A 78 -0.41 2.80 15.70
N ALA A 79 -0.37 1.71 16.47
CA ALA A 79 -1.45 0.73 16.51
C ALA A 79 -2.77 1.32 17.01
N PHE A 80 -2.70 2.22 18.00
CA PHE A 80 -3.86 2.97 18.48
C PHE A 80 -4.43 3.90 17.39
N LEU A 81 -3.59 4.64 16.67
CA LEU A 81 -4.02 5.52 15.58
C LEU A 81 -4.69 4.74 14.44
N TYR A 82 -4.20 3.55 14.09
CA TYR A 82 -4.86 2.66 13.12
C TYR A 82 -6.29 2.30 13.59
N ALA A 83 -6.44 1.88 14.84
CA ALA A 83 -7.75 1.54 15.39
C ALA A 83 -8.70 2.74 15.39
N VAL A 84 -8.21 3.93 15.75
CA VAL A 84 -8.99 5.18 15.72
C VAL A 84 -9.38 5.53 14.29
N SER A 85 -8.45 5.43 13.32
CA SER A 85 -8.72 5.67 11.91
C SER A 85 -9.81 4.75 11.36
N ALA A 86 -9.70 3.44 11.63
CA ALA A 86 -10.69 2.46 11.19
C ALA A 86 -12.10 2.77 11.74
N LEU A 87 -12.18 3.09 13.04
CA LEU A 87 -13.46 3.48 13.67
C LEU A 87 -14.03 4.76 13.06
N LEU A 88 -13.24 5.83 12.99
CA LEU A 88 -13.71 7.11 12.47
C LEU A 88 -14.09 7.02 11.00
N SER A 89 -13.35 6.22 10.21
CA SER A 89 -13.67 5.98 8.80
C SER A 89 -15.00 5.22 8.64
N ALA A 90 -15.24 4.19 9.46
CA ALA A 90 -16.49 3.41 9.41
C ALA A 90 -17.72 4.24 9.83
N TYR A 91 -17.55 5.20 10.73
CA TYR A 91 -18.63 6.09 11.19
C TYR A 91 -18.67 7.43 10.49
N ALA A 92 -17.91 7.62 9.40
CA ALA A 92 -17.90 8.87 8.67
C ALA A 92 -19.28 9.16 8.06
N ILE A 93 -19.80 10.38 8.31
CA ILE A 93 -21.07 10.87 7.80
C ILE A 93 -20.89 11.95 6.74
N THR A 94 -19.67 12.46 6.56
CA THR A 94 -19.30 13.42 5.54
C THR A 94 -17.96 13.02 4.88
N TYR A 95 -17.76 13.54 3.68
CA TYR A 95 -16.52 13.40 2.94
C TYR A 95 -15.29 13.92 3.72
N GLU A 96 -15.43 15.09 4.38
CA GLU A 96 -14.36 15.70 5.16
C GLU A 96 -13.98 14.82 6.36
N MET A 97 -14.98 14.27 7.06
CA MET A 97 -14.75 13.36 8.18
C MET A 97 -14.01 12.10 7.71
N LEU A 98 -14.42 11.52 6.58
CA LEU A 98 -13.74 10.37 6.00
C LEU A 98 -12.28 10.71 5.65
N SER A 99 -12.06 11.84 4.98
CA SER A 99 -10.71 12.30 4.59
C SER A 99 -9.80 12.48 5.82
N LEU A 100 -10.30 13.13 6.88
CA LEU A 100 -9.54 13.31 8.12
C LEU A 100 -9.26 11.99 8.84
N ALA A 101 -10.24 11.10 8.89
CA ALA A 101 -10.07 9.77 9.48
C ALA A 101 -8.96 8.97 8.76
N ARG A 102 -8.95 8.99 7.43
CA ARG A 102 -7.92 8.37 6.61
C ARG A 102 -6.54 9.03 6.79
N MET A 103 -6.47 10.35 6.96
CA MET A 103 -5.21 11.03 7.29
C MET A 103 -4.63 10.56 8.64
N ILE A 104 -5.47 10.26 9.64
CA ILE A 104 -5.01 9.65 10.90
C ILE A 104 -4.37 8.28 10.63
N GLY A 105 -4.98 7.44 9.78
CA GLY A 105 -4.40 6.20 9.30
C GLY A 105 -3.06 6.41 8.59
N GLY A 106 -2.99 7.46 7.77
CA GLY A 106 -1.77 7.91 7.10
C GLY A 106 -0.61 8.21 8.06
N LEU A 107 -0.88 8.93 9.14
CA LEU A 107 0.11 9.15 10.21
C LEU A 107 0.59 7.84 10.83
N ALA A 108 -0.33 6.89 11.01
CA ALA A 108 0.00 5.58 11.57
C ALA A 108 0.90 4.78 10.63
N PHE A 109 0.52 4.60 9.37
CA PHE A 109 1.32 3.77 8.46
C PHE A 109 2.65 4.43 8.08
N GLY A 110 2.71 5.75 7.92
CA GLY A 110 3.95 6.45 7.67
C GLY A 110 4.99 6.22 8.79
N ALA A 111 4.54 6.26 10.04
CA ALA A 111 5.40 5.94 11.18
C ALA A 111 5.76 4.43 11.22
N ALA A 112 4.80 3.53 10.95
CA ALA A 112 5.03 2.08 10.94
C ALA A 112 6.09 1.66 9.93
N LEU A 113 6.04 2.21 8.71
CA LEU A 113 6.97 1.88 7.62
C LEU A 113 8.43 2.21 7.98
N ILE A 114 8.67 3.22 8.81
CA ILE A 114 10.01 3.58 9.28
C ILE A 114 10.40 2.79 10.53
N LEU A 115 9.48 2.67 11.49
CA LEU A 115 9.81 2.14 12.82
C LEU A 115 9.92 0.62 12.86
N ALA A 116 9.14 -0.10 12.06
CA ALA A 116 9.16 -1.55 12.09
C ALA A 116 10.50 -2.12 11.58
N PRO A 117 11.02 -1.73 10.40
CA PRO A 117 12.35 -2.19 9.97
C PRO A 117 13.46 -1.73 10.93
N MET A 118 13.36 -0.51 11.47
CA MET A 118 14.32 0.01 12.44
C MET A 118 14.35 -0.85 13.69
N TYR A 119 13.19 -1.15 14.28
CA TYR A 119 13.12 -2.00 15.47
C TYR A 119 13.62 -3.41 15.19
N ILE A 120 13.19 -4.02 14.07
CA ILE A 120 13.63 -5.36 13.64
C ILE A 120 15.14 -5.39 13.46
N ALA A 121 15.74 -4.37 12.86
CA ALA A 121 17.19 -4.27 12.69
C ALA A 121 17.94 -4.15 14.04
N GLU A 122 17.33 -3.51 15.05
CA GLU A 122 17.93 -3.32 16.39
C GLU A 122 17.90 -4.60 17.25
N ILE A 123 16.99 -5.54 16.98
CA ILE A 123 16.89 -6.82 17.69
C ILE A 123 17.55 -7.99 16.94
N SER A 124 17.88 -7.80 15.67
CA SER A 124 18.39 -8.84 14.78
C SER A 124 19.90 -8.89 14.79
N THR A 125 20.45 -10.11 14.65
CA THR A 125 21.86 -10.28 14.33
C THR A 125 22.15 -9.89 12.88
N ALA A 126 23.39 -9.52 12.55
CA ALA A 126 23.78 -9.12 11.20
C ALA A 126 23.42 -10.19 10.15
N GLU A 127 23.54 -11.49 10.51
CA GLU A 127 23.26 -12.64 9.64
C GLU A 127 21.77 -12.77 9.25
N ASN A 128 20.86 -12.43 10.17
CA ASN A 128 19.41 -12.67 10.00
C ASN A 128 18.62 -11.38 9.68
N ARG A 129 19.26 -10.22 9.73
CA ARG A 129 18.61 -8.91 9.60
C ARG A 129 17.84 -8.75 8.30
N GLY A 130 18.45 -9.14 7.17
CA GLY A 130 17.82 -9.02 5.85
C GLY A 130 16.52 -9.82 5.77
N VAL A 131 16.55 -11.09 6.16
CA VAL A 131 15.37 -11.97 6.15
C VAL A 131 14.27 -11.44 7.06
N LEU A 132 14.61 -10.97 8.26
CA LEU A 132 13.62 -10.48 9.23
C LEU A 132 12.99 -9.15 8.80
N VAL A 133 13.75 -8.26 8.17
CA VAL A 133 13.20 -7.02 7.60
C VAL A 133 12.30 -7.33 6.39
N SER A 134 12.61 -8.36 5.60
CA SER A 134 11.75 -8.76 4.48
C SER A 134 10.37 -9.28 4.91
N ILE A 135 10.20 -9.70 6.17
CA ILE A 135 8.88 -10.06 6.73
C ILE A 135 7.91 -8.86 6.66
N GLN A 136 8.42 -7.64 6.79
CA GLN A 136 7.56 -6.46 6.65
C GLN A 136 7.00 -6.33 5.23
N GLN A 137 7.82 -6.52 4.20
CA GLN A 137 7.35 -6.48 2.82
C GLN A 137 6.30 -7.57 2.55
N LEU A 138 6.54 -8.77 3.08
CA LEU A 138 5.57 -9.86 3.00
C LEU A 138 4.25 -9.49 3.68
N ASN A 139 4.30 -8.91 4.88
CA ASN A 139 3.09 -8.48 5.59
C ASN A 139 2.33 -7.39 4.83
N ILE A 140 3.01 -6.43 4.18
CA ILE A 140 2.35 -5.42 3.32
C ILE A 140 1.54 -6.12 2.22
N VAL A 141 2.15 -7.05 1.52
CA VAL A 141 1.52 -7.76 0.40
C VAL A 141 0.37 -8.66 0.87
N LEU A 142 0.53 -9.32 2.02
CA LEU A 142 -0.55 -10.08 2.66
C LEU A 142 -1.71 -9.18 3.12
N GLY A 143 -1.41 -7.94 3.54
CA GLY A 143 -2.41 -6.93 3.85
C GLY A 143 -3.26 -6.57 2.63
N PHE A 144 -2.64 -6.30 1.49
CA PHE A 144 -3.36 -6.09 0.23
C PHE A 144 -4.23 -7.28 -0.14
N PHE A 145 -3.70 -8.51 -0.05
CA PHE A 145 -4.46 -9.72 -0.33
C PHE A 145 -5.69 -9.85 0.58
N ALA A 146 -5.52 -9.65 1.87
CA ALA A 146 -6.61 -9.70 2.84
C ALA A 146 -7.66 -8.61 2.58
N ALA A 147 -7.25 -7.40 2.17
CA ALA A 147 -8.15 -6.30 1.82
C ALA A 147 -9.00 -6.62 0.59
N PHE A 148 -8.41 -7.09 -0.51
CA PHE A 148 -9.17 -7.46 -1.70
C PHE A 148 -10.09 -8.65 -1.44
N LEU A 149 -9.64 -9.62 -0.65
CA LEU A 149 -10.48 -10.74 -0.23
C LEU A 149 -11.68 -10.26 0.61
N SER A 150 -11.45 -9.34 1.55
CA SER A 150 -12.47 -8.69 2.37
C SER A 150 -13.48 -7.93 1.51
N ASN A 151 -13.01 -7.08 0.60
CA ASN A 151 -13.85 -6.36 -0.35
C ASN A 151 -14.76 -7.29 -1.15
N TYR A 152 -14.20 -8.39 -1.67
CA TYR A 152 -14.98 -9.39 -2.41
C TYR A 152 -16.08 -10.01 -1.56
N PHE A 153 -15.77 -10.42 -0.32
CA PHE A 153 -16.78 -11.01 0.56
C PHE A 153 -17.88 -10.02 0.91
N PHE A 154 -17.54 -8.79 1.28
CA PHE A 154 -18.54 -7.77 1.58
C PHE A 154 -19.40 -7.44 0.37
N ASN A 155 -18.82 -7.30 -0.83
CA ASN A 155 -19.59 -7.09 -2.06
C ASN A 155 -20.49 -8.29 -2.38
N LYS A 156 -19.99 -9.53 -2.23
CA LYS A 156 -20.74 -10.75 -2.55
C LYS A 156 -21.98 -10.96 -1.65
N TYR A 157 -21.86 -10.62 -0.37
CA TYR A 157 -22.95 -10.76 0.59
C TYR A 157 -23.76 -9.48 0.77
N ASN A 158 -23.45 -8.43 0.01
CA ASN A 158 -24.24 -7.21 -0.06
C ASN A 158 -25.59 -7.51 -0.75
N SER A 159 -26.69 -7.17 -0.10
CA SER A 159 -28.03 -7.32 -0.65
C SER A 159 -28.95 -6.22 -0.11
N PRO A 160 -29.80 -5.62 -0.95
CA PRO A 160 -30.76 -4.60 -0.51
C PRO A 160 -31.69 -5.06 0.61
N GLU A 161 -31.96 -6.38 0.69
CA GLU A 161 -32.83 -6.97 1.70
C GLU A 161 -32.10 -7.28 3.03
N HIS A 162 -30.77 -7.16 3.06
CA HIS A 162 -29.98 -7.49 4.23
C HIS A 162 -29.94 -6.32 5.21
N LEU A 163 -30.31 -6.55 6.47
CA LEU A 163 -30.40 -5.49 7.49
C LEU A 163 -29.05 -4.80 7.78
N PHE A 164 -27.94 -5.55 7.71
CA PHE A 164 -26.61 -5.08 8.09
C PHE A 164 -25.63 -4.91 6.92
N LEU A 165 -25.92 -5.50 5.76
CA LEU A 165 -25.04 -5.48 4.58
C LEU A 165 -25.88 -5.11 3.36
N ASN A 166 -26.11 -3.81 3.18
CA ASN A 166 -26.76 -3.21 2.03
C ASN A 166 -25.85 -2.12 1.41
N ASP A 167 -26.24 -1.57 0.28
CA ASP A 167 -25.43 -0.59 -0.47
C ASP A 167 -25.06 0.65 0.34
N GLU A 168 -25.88 1.04 1.35
CA GLU A 168 -25.63 2.18 2.22
C GLU A 168 -24.60 1.91 3.32
N ASN A 169 -24.45 0.63 3.74
CA ASN A 169 -23.63 0.26 4.90
C ASN A 169 -22.39 -0.57 4.58
N VAL A 170 -22.33 -1.20 3.41
CA VAL A 170 -21.29 -2.17 3.07
C VAL A 170 -19.88 -1.57 3.14
N TRP A 171 -19.68 -0.35 2.69
CA TRP A 171 -18.38 0.31 2.73
C TRP A 171 -17.94 0.64 4.17
N ARG A 172 -18.89 0.86 5.08
CA ARG A 172 -18.61 1.08 6.50
C ARG A 172 -18.04 -0.18 7.14
N TRP A 173 -18.58 -1.33 6.76
CA TRP A 173 -18.06 -2.63 7.19
C TRP A 173 -16.71 -2.93 6.56
N MET A 174 -16.52 -2.59 5.27
CA MET A 174 -15.21 -2.72 4.61
C MET A 174 -14.13 -1.96 5.37
N LEU A 175 -14.34 -0.70 5.72
CA LEU A 175 -13.39 0.10 6.51
C LEU A 175 -13.31 -0.37 7.97
N GLY A 176 -14.45 -0.69 8.57
CA GLY A 176 -14.54 -1.09 9.98
C GLY A 176 -13.84 -2.39 10.31
N VAL A 177 -13.76 -3.33 9.37
CA VAL A 177 -13.10 -4.63 9.60
C VAL A 177 -11.60 -4.48 9.89
N GLU A 178 -10.97 -3.39 9.45
CA GLU A 178 -9.57 -3.06 9.77
C GLU A 178 -9.33 -2.89 11.27
N LEU A 179 -10.36 -2.56 12.04
CA LEU A 179 -10.28 -2.46 13.49
C LEU A 179 -9.80 -3.77 14.12
N PHE A 180 -10.21 -4.92 13.57
CA PHE A 180 -9.82 -6.22 14.13
C PHE A 180 -8.29 -6.46 14.07
N PRO A 181 -7.62 -6.40 12.91
CA PRO A 181 -6.17 -6.53 12.86
C PRO A 181 -5.43 -5.38 13.58
N ALA A 182 -6.00 -4.16 13.64
CA ALA A 182 -5.42 -3.04 14.39
C ALA A 182 -5.40 -3.30 15.91
N LEU A 183 -6.50 -3.82 16.46
CA LEU A 183 -6.56 -4.23 17.87
C LEU A 183 -5.64 -5.41 18.17
N LEU A 184 -5.59 -6.40 17.27
CA LEU A 184 -4.66 -7.53 17.40
C LEU A 184 -3.20 -7.04 17.44
N TYR A 185 -2.84 -6.11 16.56
CA TYR A 185 -1.53 -5.47 16.56
C TYR A 185 -1.25 -4.72 17.85
N PHE A 186 -2.19 -3.90 18.30
CA PHE A 186 -2.07 -3.14 19.57
C PHE A 186 -1.82 -4.08 20.75
N LEU A 187 -2.62 -5.12 20.90
CA LEU A 187 -2.50 -6.10 21.99
C LEU A 187 -1.18 -6.91 21.89
N ALA A 188 -0.82 -7.35 20.68
CA ALA A 188 0.41 -8.12 20.47
C ALA A 188 1.68 -7.32 20.79
N LEU A 189 1.68 -6.00 20.59
CA LEU A 189 2.81 -5.12 20.93
C LEU A 189 3.12 -5.07 22.44
N PHE A 190 2.18 -5.38 23.33
CA PHE A 190 2.49 -5.46 24.77
C PHE A 190 3.50 -6.57 25.08
N PHE A 191 3.50 -7.66 24.31
CA PHE A 191 4.42 -8.79 24.45
C PHE A 191 5.79 -8.55 23.79
N VAL A 192 5.92 -7.49 23.00
CA VAL A 192 7.18 -7.08 22.35
C VAL A 192 8.05 -6.36 23.39
N PRO A 193 9.34 -6.72 23.59
CA PRO A 193 10.24 -6.02 24.52
C PRO A 193 10.62 -4.63 24.01
N ARG A 194 11.22 -3.80 24.85
CA ARG A 194 11.85 -2.54 24.40
C ARG A 194 13.09 -2.85 23.57
N SER A 195 13.45 -1.95 22.65
CA SER A 195 14.68 -2.09 21.86
C SER A 195 15.92 -2.11 22.76
N PRO A 196 16.80 -3.14 22.64
CA PRO A 196 18.03 -3.20 23.42
C PRO A 196 18.98 -2.04 23.09
N ARG A 197 19.05 -1.62 21.83
CA ARG A 197 19.85 -0.47 21.42
C ARG A 197 19.36 0.83 22.05
N TRP A 198 18.06 1.06 22.08
CA TRP A 198 17.47 2.24 22.71
C TRP A 198 17.68 2.23 24.22
N LEU A 199 17.54 1.06 24.86
CA LEU A 199 17.84 0.91 26.31
C LEU A 199 19.28 1.25 26.62
N TYR A 200 20.22 0.78 25.80
CA TYR A 200 21.64 1.08 25.94
C TYR A 200 21.92 2.60 25.82
N LEU A 201 21.33 3.28 24.82
CA LEU A 201 21.44 4.73 24.65
C LEU A 201 20.83 5.53 25.81
N LYS A 202 19.90 4.96 26.57
CA LYS A 202 19.30 5.56 27.79
C LYS A 202 20.02 5.12 29.07
N ASN A 203 21.23 4.57 28.99
CA ASN A 203 22.03 4.06 30.08
C ASN A 203 21.36 2.93 30.92
N LYS A 204 20.40 2.21 30.33
CA LYS A 204 19.69 1.08 30.94
C LYS A 204 20.32 -0.25 30.54
N TYR A 205 21.60 -0.41 30.84
CA TYR A 205 22.42 -1.54 30.38
C TYR A 205 21.92 -2.89 30.88
N ILE A 206 21.41 -2.97 32.12
CA ILE A 206 20.89 -4.21 32.72
C ILE A 206 19.64 -4.68 31.95
N GLU A 207 18.69 -3.77 31.69
CA GLU A 207 17.48 -4.09 30.92
C GLU A 207 17.86 -4.52 29.47
N ALA A 208 18.80 -3.83 28.84
CA ALA A 208 19.28 -4.19 27.50
C ALA A 208 19.86 -5.61 27.46
N LYS A 209 20.70 -5.97 28.44
CA LYS A 209 21.28 -7.33 28.57
C LYS A 209 20.20 -8.39 28.81
N GLN A 210 19.21 -8.10 29.63
CA GLN A 210 18.07 -9.00 29.87
C GLN A 210 17.28 -9.29 28.58
N VAL A 211 16.96 -8.24 27.81
CA VAL A 211 16.24 -8.40 26.53
C VAL A 211 17.04 -9.23 25.55
N LEU A 212 18.33 -8.95 25.37
CA LEU A 212 19.20 -9.72 24.47
C LEU A 212 19.33 -11.19 24.91
N ASN A 213 19.46 -11.43 26.23
CA ASN A 213 19.47 -12.79 26.76
C ASN A 213 18.18 -13.56 26.46
N GLN A 214 17.04 -12.88 26.56
CA GLN A 214 15.73 -13.48 26.25
C GLN A 214 15.55 -13.81 24.75
N ILE A 215 16.15 -13.05 23.85
CA ILE A 215 16.02 -13.20 22.41
C ILE A 215 17.08 -14.16 21.86
N HIS A 216 18.34 -14.00 22.25
CA HIS A 216 19.49 -14.70 21.62
C HIS A 216 20.17 -15.73 22.53
N GLY A 217 19.83 -15.76 23.83
CA GLY A 217 20.52 -16.58 24.83
C GLY A 217 21.82 -15.93 25.32
N LYS A 218 22.31 -16.39 26.50
CA LYS A 218 23.42 -15.75 27.23
C LYS A 218 24.70 -15.57 26.41
N ASN A 219 25.14 -16.60 25.68
CA ASN A 219 26.42 -16.58 24.96
C ASN A 219 26.43 -15.61 23.77
N ARG A 220 25.29 -15.40 23.11
CA ARG A 220 25.17 -14.46 21.98
C ARG A 220 24.86 -13.02 22.45
N ALA A 221 24.16 -12.87 23.55
CA ALA A 221 23.81 -11.54 24.08
C ALA A 221 25.05 -10.69 24.40
N GLU A 222 26.14 -11.29 24.90
CA GLU A 222 27.37 -10.55 25.17
C GLU A 222 28.06 -10.04 23.91
N LYS A 223 28.05 -10.84 22.85
CA LYS A 223 28.56 -10.42 21.53
C LYS A 223 27.71 -9.28 20.93
N GLU A 224 26.40 -9.38 21.06
CA GLU A 224 25.48 -8.33 20.55
C GLU A 224 25.60 -7.03 21.35
N ILE A 225 25.81 -7.05 22.67
CA ILE A 225 26.08 -5.86 23.46
C ILE A 225 27.36 -5.17 22.97
N SER A 226 28.46 -5.91 22.80
CA SER A 226 29.70 -5.34 22.27
C SER A 226 29.54 -4.76 20.86
N SER A 227 28.70 -5.40 20.04
CA SER A 227 28.36 -4.90 18.71
C SER A 227 27.55 -3.59 18.77
N ILE A 228 26.58 -3.51 19.68
CA ILE A 228 25.79 -2.28 19.92
C ILE A 228 26.69 -1.15 20.38
N GLU A 229 27.58 -1.40 21.34
CA GLU A 229 28.53 -0.43 21.86
C GLU A 229 29.42 0.14 20.75
N LYS A 230 30.08 -0.74 19.99
CA LYS A 230 30.90 -0.32 18.82
C LYS A 230 30.11 0.47 17.80
N SER A 231 28.84 0.10 17.56
CA SER A 231 28.00 0.82 16.59
C SER A 231 27.61 2.21 17.09
N ILE A 232 27.35 2.38 18.38
CA ILE A 232 27.00 3.67 19.00
C ILE A 232 28.21 4.63 18.96
N ASP A 233 29.41 4.12 19.28
CA ASP A 233 30.62 4.97 19.23
C ASP A 233 30.91 5.40 17.78
N LYS A 234 30.76 4.49 16.83
CA LYS A 234 30.85 4.83 15.40
C LYS A 234 29.79 5.83 14.94
N ASP A 235 28.56 5.74 15.46
CA ASP A 235 27.50 6.69 15.14
C ASP A 235 27.77 8.08 15.73
N LYS A 236 28.42 8.21 16.90
CA LYS A 236 28.84 9.50 17.44
C LYS A 236 29.86 10.18 16.52
N GLU A 237 30.77 9.44 15.92
CA GLU A 237 31.70 9.94 14.91
C GLU A 237 30.97 10.35 13.61
N LEU A 238 29.87 9.66 13.26
CA LEU A 238 29.04 9.92 12.07
C LEU A 238 28.06 11.08 12.24
N GLN A 239 27.70 11.48 13.46
CA GLN A 239 26.77 12.59 13.73
C GLN A 239 27.26 13.96 13.19
N GLN A 240 28.52 14.07 12.78
CA GLN A 240 29.06 15.27 12.16
C GLN A 240 28.73 15.42 10.66
N VAL A 241 28.00 14.45 10.07
CA VAL A 241 27.64 14.49 8.64
C VAL A 241 26.44 15.40 8.43
N LYS A 242 26.65 16.48 7.70
CA LYS A 242 25.59 17.38 7.27
C LYS A 242 24.91 16.79 6.02
N TRP A 243 23.59 16.97 5.92
CA TRP A 243 22.84 16.56 4.71
C TRP A 243 23.38 17.23 3.43
N THR A 244 24.00 18.42 3.53
CA THR A 244 24.68 19.11 2.42
C THR A 244 25.92 18.38 1.91
N ASP A 245 26.51 17.47 2.70
CA ASP A 245 27.69 16.70 2.27
C ASP A 245 27.36 15.69 1.17
N ILE A 246 26.08 15.31 1.03
CA ILE A 246 25.59 14.41 -0.02
C ILE A 246 25.68 15.08 -1.40
N LEU A 247 25.63 16.41 -1.45
CA LEU A 247 25.76 17.17 -2.69
C LEU A 247 27.20 17.27 -3.21
N LYS A 248 28.19 16.75 -2.45
CA LYS A 248 29.59 16.71 -2.90
C LYS A 248 29.72 15.84 -4.15
N SER A 249 30.60 16.24 -5.02
CA SER A 249 30.84 15.67 -6.35
C SER A 249 30.98 14.13 -6.36
N SER A 250 31.64 13.54 -5.35
CA SER A 250 31.86 12.10 -5.25
C SER A 250 30.60 11.26 -4.96
N LEU A 251 29.56 11.87 -4.36
CA LEU A 251 28.30 11.17 -4.00
C LEU A 251 27.15 11.54 -4.94
N ARG A 252 27.32 12.60 -5.71
CA ARG A 252 26.26 13.16 -6.56
C ARG A 252 25.70 12.13 -7.55
N PHE A 253 26.56 11.37 -8.23
CA PHE A 253 26.13 10.35 -9.18
C PHE A 253 25.31 9.25 -8.52
N ILE A 254 25.77 8.73 -7.39
CA ILE A 254 25.07 7.68 -6.63
C ILE A 254 23.72 8.19 -6.11
N MET A 255 23.65 9.45 -5.68
CA MET A 255 22.41 10.08 -5.25
C MET A 255 21.40 10.22 -6.40
N ILE A 256 21.86 10.63 -7.59
CA ILE A 256 21.01 10.69 -8.78
C ILE A 256 20.47 9.31 -9.13
N VAL A 257 21.30 8.27 -9.14
CA VAL A 257 20.84 6.89 -9.41
C VAL A 257 19.75 6.46 -8.42
N GLY A 258 19.94 6.68 -7.12
CA GLY A 258 18.94 6.33 -6.11
C GLY A 258 17.63 7.12 -6.27
N LEU A 259 17.73 8.43 -6.55
CA LEU A 259 16.56 9.27 -6.82
C LEU A 259 15.81 8.80 -8.06
N VAL A 260 16.50 8.54 -9.16
CA VAL A 260 15.89 8.09 -10.43
C VAL A 260 15.14 6.77 -10.20
N VAL A 261 15.75 5.79 -9.52
CA VAL A 261 15.08 4.51 -9.24
C VAL A 261 13.88 4.70 -8.31
N GLY A 262 14.01 5.57 -7.29
CA GLY A 262 12.91 5.88 -6.38
C GLY A 262 11.73 6.58 -7.05
N VAL A 263 12.02 7.52 -7.96
CA VAL A 263 11.03 8.23 -8.77
C VAL A 263 10.34 7.28 -9.76
N LEU A 264 11.14 6.50 -10.50
CA LEU A 264 10.61 5.54 -11.48
C LEU A 264 9.70 4.51 -10.84
N GLN A 265 9.97 4.06 -9.61
CA GLN A 265 9.10 3.11 -8.92
C GLN A 265 7.65 3.62 -8.82
N GLN A 266 7.44 4.90 -8.55
CA GLN A 266 6.10 5.47 -8.37
C GLN A 266 5.48 5.93 -9.70
N ILE A 267 6.27 6.49 -10.62
CA ILE A 267 5.78 6.94 -11.94
C ILE A 267 5.24 5.78 -12.79
N THR A 268 5.63 4.52 -12.51
CA THR A 268 5.01 3.35 -13.15
C THR A 268 3.50 3.28 -12.94
N GLY A 269 2.94 3.98 -11.95
CA GLY A 269 1.51 3.99 -11.65
C GLY A 269 1.04 2.82 -10.78
N ILE A 270 1.94 2.15 -10.08
CA ILE A 270 1.60 0.99 -9.24
C ILE A 270 0.48 1.29 -8.23
N ASN A 271 0.55 2.45 -7.57
CA ASN A 271 -0.44 2.84 -6.58
C ASN A 271 -1.80 3.14 -7.22
N ALA A 272 -1.83 3.74 -8.42
CA ALA A 272 -3.06 3.95 -9.15
C ALA A 272 -3.75 2.61 -9.48
N ILE A 273 -2.99 1.60 -9.90
CA ILE A 273 -3.56 0.27 -10.17
C ILE A 273 -4.13 -0.35 -8.87
N TYR A 274 -3.43 -0.28 -7.74
CA TYR A 274 -3.94 -0.84 -6.49
C TYR A 274 -5.15 -0.08 -5.95
N PHE A 275 -5.10 1.23 -5.94
CA PHE A 275 -6.15 2.07 -5.35
C PHE A 275 -7.43 2.09 -6.19
N TYR A 276 -7.31 1.96 -7.51
CA TYR A 276 -8.43 2.00 -8.44
C TYR A 276 -8.69 0.65 -9.13
N ALA A 277 -8.14 -0.46 -8.61
CA ALA A 277 -8.25 -1.79 -9.23
C ALA A 277 -9.69 -2.15 -9.59
N THR A 278 -10.63 -2.02 -8.66
CA THR A 278 -12.05 -2.33 -8.89
C THR A 278 -12.65 -1.45 -10.00
N SER A 279 -12.34 -0.14 -9.99
CA SER A 279 -12.82 0.80 -11.02
C SER A 279 -12.22 0.50 -12.39
N ILE A 280 -10.92 0.20 -12.46
CA ILE A 280 -10.23 -0.17 -13.71
C ILE A 280 -10.86 -1.44 -14.29
N PHE A 281 -11.11 -2.45 -13.47
CA PHE A 281 -11.73 -3.68 -13.94
C PHE A 281 -13.19 -3.48 -14.36
N LYS A 282 -13.96 -2.64 -13.68
CA LYS A 282 -15.32 -2.26 -14.12
C LYS A 282 -15.30 -1.62 -15.52
N GLN A 283 -14.32 -0.76 -15.81
CA GLN A 283 -14.17 -0.13 -17.12
C GLN A 283 -13.88 -1.11 -18.27
N THR A 284 -13.46 -2.34 -17.95
CA THR A 284 -13.31 -3.39 -18.97
C THR A 284 -14.63 -4.11 -19.30
N GLY A 285 -15.75 -3.71 -18.71
CA GLY A 285 -17.06 -4.31 -18.97
C GLY A 285 -17.28 -5.71 -18.40
N ILE A 286 -16.44 -6.14 -17.42
CA ILE A 286 -16.57 -7.50 -16.83
C ILE A 286 -17.63 -7.58 -15.71
N GLY A 287 -18.28 -6.45 -15.40
CA GLY A 287 -19.27 -6.37 -14.32
C GLY A 287 -18.66 -6.24 -12.93
N THR A 288 -19.48 -5.76 -11.98
CA THR A 288 -19.02 -5.39 -10.63
C THR A 288 -18.46 -6.60 -9.87
N ASN A 289 -19.16 -7.73 -9.84
CA ASN A 289 -18.70 -8.92 -9.09
C ASN A 289 -17.38 -9.49 -9.63
N ALA A 290 -17.21 -9.50 -10.95
CA ALA A 290 -15.97 -9.94 -11.58
C ALA A 290 -14.82 -8.94 -11.31
N ALA A 291 -15.10 -7.64 -11.25
CA ALA A 291 -14.12 -6.62 -10.90
C ALA A 291 -13.57 -6.80 -9.48
N PHE A 292 -14.43 -7.08 -8.49
CA PHE A 292 -13.99 -7.39 -7.13
C PHE A 292 -13.17 -8.68 -7.05
N SER A 293 -13.57 -9.75 -7.77
CA SER A 293 -12.79 -11.00 -7.81
C SER A 293 -11.46 -10.87 -8.53
N SER A 294 -11.37 -9.99 -9.53
CA SER A 294 -10.10 -9.67 -10.22
C SER A 294 -9.08 -9.02 -9.28
N GLY A 295 -9.54 -8.26 -8.27
CA GLY A 295 -8.68 -7.74 -7.21
C GLY A 295 -8.00 -8.84 -6.39
N ILE A 296 -8.69 -9.95 -6.11
CA ILE A 296 -8.10 -11.12 -5.43
C ILE A 296 -7.01 -11.73 -6.33
N LEU A 297 -7.28 -11.88 -7.62
CA LEU A 297 -6.30 -12.42 -8.56
C LEU A 297 -5.04 -11.53 -8.62
N LEU A 298 -5.23 -10.21 -8.72
CA LEU A 298 -4.17 -9.21 -8.72
C LEU A 298 -3.28 -9.34 -7.47
N SER A 299 -3.89 -9.39 -6.30
CA SER A 299 -3.16 -9.51 -5.03
C SER A 299 -2.49 -10.87 -4.86
N SER A 300 -3.10 -11.96 -5.35
CA SER A 300 -2.51 -13.30 -5.36
C SER A 300 -1.24 -13.34 -6.22
N VAL A 301 -1.27 -12.73 -7.40
CA VAL A 301 -0.09 -12.57 -8.26
C VAL A 301 0.99 -11.76 -7.54
N THR A 302 0.62 -10.68 -6.85
CA THR A 302 1.58 -9.90 -6.06
C THR A 302 2.26 -10.74 -5.00
N VAL A 303 1.51 -11.53 -4.21
CA VAL A 303 2.07 -12.42 -3.18
C VAL A 303 3.04 -13.42 -3.81
N LEU A 304 2.63 -14.11 -4.87
CA LEU A 304 3.44 -15.10 -5.55
C LEU A 304 4.77 -14.51 -6.05
N PHE A 305 4.70 -13.41 -6.78
CA PHE A 305 5.89 -12.79 -7.37
C PHE A 305 6.79 -12.10 -6.34
N THR A 306 6.25 -11.67 -5.20
CA THR A 306 7.05 -11.22 -4.05
C THR A 306 7.87 -12.36 -3.46
N PHE A 307 7.33 -13.57 -3.31
CA PHE A 307 8.11 -14.73 -2.91
C PHE A 307 9.20 -15.08 -3.91
N ILE A 308 8.89 -15.04 -5.20
CA ILE A 308 9.86 -15.23 -6.28
C ILE A 308 10.99 -14.19 -6.19
N ALA A 309 10.65 -12.92 -5.94
CA ALA A 309 11.64 -11.86 -5.75
C ALA A 309 12.57 -12.12 -4.58
N MET A 310 12.02 -12.49 -3.42
CA MET A 310 12.84 -12.82 -2.22
C MET A 310 13.83 -13.95 -2.48
N TYR A 311 13.46 -14.92 -3.33
CA TYR A 311 14.35 -16.01 -3.72
C TYR A 311 15.40 -15.59 -4.75
N LEU A 312 15.03 -14.75 -5.71
CA LEU A 312 15.89 -14.40 -6.85
C LEU A 312 16.86 -13.25 -6.55
N ILE A 313 16.54 -12.36 -5.62
CA ILE A 313 17.30 -11.12 -5.39
C ILE A 313 18.76 -11.39 -5.03
N ASP A 314 19.04 -12.45 -4.29
CA ASP A 314 20.39 -12.85 -3.89
C ASP A 314 21.08 -13.77 -4.90
N ARG A 315 20.34 -14.41 -5.81
CA ARG A 315 20.89 -15.35 -6.80
C ARG A 315 21.14 -14.68 -8.16
N ALA A 316 20.15 -13.97 -8.69
CA ALA A 316 20.25 -13.31 -9.99
C ALA A 316 20.91 -11.93 -9.90
N GLY A 317 20.87 -11.31 -8.71
CA GLY A 317 21.38 -9.97 -8.49
C GLY A 317 20.36 -8.88 -8.84
N ARG A 318 20.65 -7.65 -8.40
CA ARG A 318 19.71 -6.50 -8.44
C ARG A 318 19.51 -5.98 -9.87
N ARG A 319 20.59 -5.85 -10.65
CA ARG A 319 20.58 -5.27 -12.00
C ARG A 319 19.76 -6.09 -13.01
N PRO A 320 19.93 -7.41 -13.16
CA PRO A 320 19.09 -8.20 -14.06
C PRO A 320 17.60 -8.16 -13.70
N LEU A 321 17.27 -8.24 -12.40
CA LEU A 321 15.88 -8.16 -11.94
C LEU A 321 15.24 -6.83 -12.31
N LEU A 322 15.95 -5.71 -12.10
CA LEU A 322 15.44 -4.39 -12.50
C LEU A 322 15.25 -4.28 -14.01
N LEU A 323 16.22 -4.74 -14.83
CA LEU A 323 16.14 -4.62 -16.27
C LEU A 323 14.98 -5.47 -16.84
N VAL A 324 14.88 -6.73 -16.44
CA VAL A 324 13.80 -7.62 -16.89
C VAL A 324 12.45 -7.11 -16.40
N GLY A 325 12.37 -6.68 -15.13
CA GLY A 325 11.14 -6.17 -14.57
C GLY A 325 10.67 -4.89 -15.23
N THR A 326 11.53 -3.90 -15.44
CA THR A 326 11.15 -2.65 -16.11
C THR A 326 10.77 -2.85 -17.57
N ALA A 327 11.45 -3.74 -18.29
CA ALA A 327 11.05 -4.13 -19.65
C ALA A 327 9.68 -4.80 -19.67
N GLY A 328 9.42 -5.73 -18.74
CA GLY A 328 8.12 -6.38 -18.59
C GLY A 328 7.00 -5.40 -18.20
N ILE A 329 7.28 -4.44 -17.32
CA ILE A 329 6.36 -3.35 -16.96
C ILE A 329 5.99 -2.55 -18.23
N ALA A 330 6.98 -2.13 -19.02
CA ALA A 330 6.75 -1.37 -20.26
C ALA A 330 5.89 -2.15 -21.26
N ILE A 331 6.19 -3.42 -21.51
CA ILE A 331 5.42 -4.28 -22.41
C ILE A 331 3.98 -4.43 -21.89
N SER A 332 3.80 -4.67 -20.58
CA SER A 332 2.49 -4.85 -19.98
C SER A 332 1.63 -3.58 -20.06
N LEU A 333 2.23 -2.40 -19.83
CA LEU A 333 1.53 -1.12 -19.98
C LEU A 333 1.17 -0.83 -21.47
N LEU A 334 2.04 -1.20 -22.41
CA LEU A 334 1.72 -1.09 -23.84
C LEU A 334 0.55 -2.01 -24.24
N LEU A 335 0.49 -3.22 -23.69
CA LEU A 335 -0.65 -4.11 -23.89
C LEU A 335 -1.95 -3.53 -23.32
N CYS A 336 -1.90 -2.93 -22.12
CA CYS A 336 -3.05 -2.23 -21.55
C CYS A 336 -3.47 -1.05 -22.42
N ALA A 337 -2.53 -0.19 -22.82
CA ALA A 337 -2.80 0.98 -23.67
C ALA A 337 -3.44 0.55 -25.01
N PHE A 338 -2.91 -0.49 -25.65
CA PHE A 338 -3.49 -1.05 -26.85
C PHE A 338 -4.88 -1.62 -26.61
N GLY A 339 -5.10 -2.36 -25.51
CA GLY A 339 -6.41 -2.88 -25.17
C GLY A 339 -7.46 -1.77 -25.00
N PHE A 340 -7.14 -0.74 -24.24
CA PHE A 340 -8.04 0.40 -24.01
C PHE A 340 -8.25 1.26 -25.27
N SER A 341 -7.24 1.41 -26.13
CA SER A 341 -7.37 2.18 -27.37
C SER A 341 -8.33 1.55 -28.39
N GLN A 342 -8.65 0.28 -28.24
CA GLN A 342 -9.62 -0.43 -29.07
C GLN A 342 -11.03 -0.47 -28.44
N ALA A 343 -11.20 0.16 -27.25
CA ALA A 343 -12.47 0.16 -26.56
C ALA A 343 -13.49 1.04 -27.30
N THR A 344 -14.70 0.51 -27.50
CA THR A 344 -15.87 1.27 -27.93
C THR A 344 -17.02 1.04 -26.96
N TYR A 345 -17.95 1.98 -26.92
CA TYR A 345 -19.06 1.94 -25.97
C TYR A 345 -20.35 2.09 -26.73
N GLN A 346 -21.25 1.10 -26.65
CA GLN A 346 -22.52 1.09 -27.32
C GLN A 346 -23.56 0.37 -26.48
N LEU A 347 -24.62 1.08 -26.06
CA LEU A 347 -25.77 0.45 -25.41
C LEU A 347 -26.74 -0.08 -26.46
N LYS A 348 -27.10 -1.35 -26.40
CA LYS A 348 -28.14 -1.94 -27.21
C LYS A 348 -29.50 -1.74 -26.56
N LEU A 349 -30.54 -1.58 -27.37
CA LEU A 349 -31.90 -1.40 -26.88
C LEU A 349 -32.34 -2.53 -25.95
N GLN A 350 -31.90 -3.77 -26.21
CA GLN A 350 -32.19 -4.94 -25.38
C GLN A 350 -31.60 -4.80 -23.99
N ASP A 351 -30.39 -4.25 -23.85
CA ASP A 351 -29.70 -4.08 -22.56
C ASP A 351 -30.42 -3.04 -21.72
N ILE A 352 -30.91 -1.94 -22.35
CA ILE A 352 -31.66 -0.89 -21.66
C ILE A 352 -32.96 -1.42 -21.04
N TYR A 353 -33.69 -2.31 -21.73
CA TYR A 353 -34.90 -2.94 -21.20
C TYR A 353 -34.63 -3.90 -20.02
N HIS A 354 -33.42 -4.39 -19.88
CA HIS A 354 -33.03 -5.22 -18.73
C HIS A 354 -32.64 -4.40 -17.48
N PHE A 355 -32.41 -3.10 -17.64
CA PHE A 355 -32.08 -2.24 -16.50
C PHE A 355 -33.32 -2.00 -15.63
N LYS A 356 -33.18 -2.26 -14.33
CA LYS A 356 -34.24 -2.10 -13.33
C LYS A 356 -34.07 -0.87 -12.44
N PHE A 357 -33.25 0.08 -12.83
CA PHE A 357 -33.04 1.31 -12.07
C PHE A 357 -33.85 2.48 -12.59
N GLU A 358 -34.08 3.46 -11.74
CA GLU A 358 -34.85 4.67 -12.03
C GLU A 358 -34.27 5.44 -13.23
N LYS A 359 -35.12 5.92 -14.14
CA LYS A 359 -34.76 6.66 -15.36
C LYS A 359 -34.00 5.87 -16.44
N SER A 360 -33.92 4.53 -16.33
CA SER A 360 -33.27 3.71 -17.37
C SER A 360 -33.93 3.91 -18.75
N GLU A 361 -35.25 4.15 -18.83
CA GLU A 361 -35.98 4.42 -20.07
C GLU A 361 -35.48 5.68 -20.80
N ASN A 362 -34.89 6.65 -20.09
CA ASN A 362 -34.34 7.87 -20.69
C ASN A 362 -33.12 7.57 -21.60
N LEU A 363 -32.56 6.35 -21.53
CA LEU A 363 -31.45 5.91 -22.38
C LEU A 363 -31.91 5.40 -23.74
N ILE A 364 -33.23 5.17 -23.95
CA ILE A 364 -33.76 4.65 -25.21
C ILE A 364 -33.38 5.52 -26.44
N PRO A 365 -33.40 6.87 -26.37
CA PRO A 365 -33.04 7.70 -27.51
C PRO A 365 -31.60 7.57 -28.00
N ILE A 366 -30.69 7.13 -27.13
CA ILE A 366 -29.27 6.96 -27.45
C ILE A 366 -28.88 5.50 -27.74
N ALA A 367 -29.85 4.61 -27.72
CA ALA A 367 -29.62 3.19 -28.04
C ALA A 367 -29.02 3.03 -29.44
N GLY A 368 -27.93 2.32 -29.54
CA GLY A 368 -27.21 2.10 -30.79
C GLY A 368 -26.15 3.16 -31.13
N ASN A 369 -26.09 4.28 -30.40
CA ASN A 369 -25.01 5.23 -30.60
C ASN A 369 -23.67 4.61 -30.13
N GLU A 370 -22.65 4.76 -30.98
CA GLU A 370 -21.30 4.27 -30.70
C GLU A 370 -20.38 5.44 -30.26
N TYR A 371 -19.71 5.27 -29.13
CA TYR A 371 -18.76 6.23 -28.59
C TYR A 371 -17.36 5.61 -28.64
N GLN A 372 -16.40 6.38 -29.16
CA GLN A 372 -15.00 5.94 -29.31
C GLN A 372 -14.14 6.13 -28.08
N ASN A 373 -14.66 6.80 -27.05
CA ASN A 373 -13.97 6.99 -25.78
C ASN A 373 -14.94 6.96 -24.59
N ASP A 374 -14.42 6.70 -23.40
CA ASP A 374 -15.19 6.56 -22.19
C ASP A 374 -15.67 7.92 -21.62
N VAL A 375 -14.98 9.01 -21.94
CA VAL A 375 -15.31 10.34 -21.41
C VAL A 375 -16.61 10.82 -21.99
N ASP A 376 -16.73 10.82 -23.32
CA ASP A 376 -17.95 11.26 -24.01
C ASP A 376 -19.14 10.37 -23.63
N PHE A 377 -18.94 9.06 -23.57
CA PHE A 377 -19.97 8.13 -23.10
C PHE A 377 -20.44 8.44 -21.68
N LYS A 378 -19.51 8.60 -20.73
CA LYS A 378 -19.84 8.90 -19.33
C LYS A 378 -20.51 10.24 -19.15
N GLU A 379 -20.08 11.28 -19.87
CA GLU A 379 -20.69 12.61 -19.81
C GLU A 379 -22.14 12.58 -20.30
N GLU A 380 -22.41 11.87 -21.39
CA GLU A 380 -23.76 11.73 -21.89
C GLU A 380 -24.65 10.93 -20.93
N MET A 381 -24.15 9.80 -20.38
CA MET A 381 -24.87 9.04 -19.35
C MET A 381 -25.18 9.90 -18.11
N LYS A 382 -24.22 10.69 -17.63
CA LYS A 382 -24.41 11.61 -16.50
C LYS A 382 -25.43 12.71 -16.81
N THR A 383 -25.45 13.19 -18.04
CA THR A 383 -26.42 14.21 -18.48
C THR A 383 -27.84 13.67 -18.50
N ILE A 384 -28.04 12.45 -18.99
CA ILE A 384 -29.37 11.83 -19.14
C ILE A 384 -29.90 11.31 -17.78
N LEU A 385 -29.09 10.63 -17.02
CA LEU A 385 -29.51 9.98 -15.77
C LEU A 385 -29.32 10.84 -14.53
N GLY A 386 -28.45 11.83 -14.59
CA GLY A 386 -27.91 12.57 -13.46
C GLY A 386 -26.75 11.84 -12.76
N ASN A 387 -25.85 12.60 -12.13
CA ASN A 387 -24.62 12.06 -11.52
C ASN A 387 -24.88 10.92 -10.51
N SER A 388 -25.87 11.09 -9.61
CA SER A 388 -26.16 10.10 -8.57
C SER A 388 -26.66 8.77 -9.14
N THR A 389 -27.62 8.80 -10.09
CA THR A 389 -28.18 7.60 -10.70
C THR A 389 -27.14 6.88 -11.56
N TYR A 390 -26.34 7.62 -12.32
CA TYR A 390 -25.25 7.05 -13.11
C TYR A 390 -24.22 6.36 -12.20
N SER A 391 -23.70 7.04 -11.19
CA SER A 391 -22.67 6.50 -10.31
C SER A 391 -23.10 5.26 -9.52
N LYS A 392 -24.39 5.15 -9.18
CA LYS A 392 -24.93 3.93 -8.53
C LYS A 392 -25.00 2.73 -9.48
N ASN A 393 -25.15 2.98 -10.77
CA ASN A 393 -25.39 1.95 -11.79
C ASN A 393 -24.27 1.86 -12.83
N ASP A 394 -23.13 2.56 -12.61
CA ASP A 394 -22.01 2.64 -13.54
C ASP A 394 -21.49 1.27 -13.97
N GLY A 395 -21.38 0.34 -13.04
CA GLY A 395 -20.94 -1.03 -13.32
C GLY A 395 -21.85 -1.78 -14.28
N LEU A 396 -23.18 -1.67 -14.11
CA LEU A 396 -24.17 -2.32 -15.00
C LEU A 396 -24.19 -1.67 -16.38
N ILE A 397 -24.11 -0.34 -16.43
CA ILE A 397 -24.11 0.41 -17.70
C ILE A 397 -22.82 0.11 -18.48
N LEU A 398 -21.67 0.12 -17.82
CA LEU A 398 -20.38 -0.19 -18.46
C LEU A 398 -20.30 -1.66 -18.90
N GLU A 399 -20.81 -2.60 -18.08
CA GLU A 399 -20.88 -4.03 -18.44
C GLU A 399 -21.66 -4.24 -19.74
N ALA A 400 -22.81 -3.55 -19.90
CA ALA A 400 -23.65 -3.65 -21.07
C ALA A 400 -23.09 -2.92 -22.31
N ALA A 401 -22.42 -1.78 -22.11
CA ALA A 401 -21.99 -0.90 -23.20
C ALA A 401 -20.59 -1.19 -23.71
N THR A 402 -19.67 -1.65 -22.86
CA THR A 402 -18.24 -1.73 -23.19
C THR A 402 -17.94 -2.89 -24.14
N GLN A 403 -17.32 -2.57 -25.26
CA GLN A 403 -16.78 -3.53 -26.22
C GLN A 403 -15.25 -3.43 -26.21
N ILE A 404 -14.60 -4.31 -25.47
CA ILE A 404 -13.15 -4.35 -25.28
C ILE A 404 -12.67 -5.80 -25.14
N ASN A 405 -11.44 -6.06 -25.49
CA ASN A 405 -10.81 -7.32 -25.13
C ASN A 405 -10.37 -7.31 -23.66
N ALA A 406 -11.30 -7.57 -22.74
CA ALA A 406 -11.07 -7.58 -21.29
C ALA A 406 -9.94 -8.54 -20.89
N THR A 407 -9.77 -9.67 -21.59
CA THR A 407 -8.69 -10.63 -21.32
C THR A 407 -7.33 -10.01 -21.62
N LEU A 408 -7.18 -9.27 -22.71
CA LEU A 408 -5.92 -8.60 -23.06
C LEU A 408 -5.53 -7.57 -22.00
N VAL A 409 -6.48 -6.75 -21.57
CA VAL A 409 -6.26 -5.75 -20.50
C VAL A 409 -5.91 -6.43 -19.20
N MET A 410 -6.63 -7.50 -18.82
CA MET A 410 -6.35 -8.25 -17.60
C MET A 410 -4.94 -8.86 -17.62
N VAL A 411 -4.53 -9.49 -18.72
CA VAL A 411 -3.16 -10.02 -18.87
C VAL A 411 -2.12 -8.90 -18.77
N GLY A 412 -2.39 -7.74 -19.37
CA GLY A 412 -1.53 -6.57 -19.26
C GLY A 412 -1.38 -6.11 -17.80
N ILE A 413 -2.49 -5.94 -17.07
CA ILE A 413 -2.47 -5.50 -15.64
C ILE A 413 -1.77 -6.54 -14.78
N LEU A 414 -2.09 -7.83 -14.91
CA LEU A 414 -1.47 -8.89 -14.11
C LEU A 414 0.03 -9.05 -14.45
N GLY A 415 0.41 -8.89 -15.71
CA GLY A 415 1.80 -8.88 -16.15
C GLY A 415 2.57 -7.70 -15.56
N PHE A 416 1.97 -6.51 -15.55
CA PHE A 416 2.52 -5.32 -14.90
C PHE A 416 2.78 -5.57 -13.42
N ILE A 417 1.76 -6.07 -12.69
CA ILE A 417 1.86 -6.38 -11.25
C ILE A 417 2.94 -7.44 -10.98
N ALA A 418 2.97 -8.50 -11.76
CA ALA A 418 3.98 -9.55 -11.64
C ALA A 418 5.40 -8.98 -11.80
N CYS A 419 5.61 -8.21 -12.89
CA CYS A 419 6.91 -7.60 -13.18
C CYS A 419 7.32 -6.59 -12.11
N PHE A 420 6.40 -5.79 -11.58
CA PHE A 420 6.66 -4.86 -10.50
C PHE A 420 7.01 -5.60 -9.20
N ALA A 421 6.22 -6.61 -8.82
CA ALA A 421 6.35 -7.34 -7.56
C ALA A 421 7.67 -8.13 -7.47
N PHE A 422 8.21 -8.61 -8.59
CA PHE A 422 9.51 -9.30 -8.55
C PHE A 422 10.72 -8.37 -8.78
N SER A 423 10.51 -7.11 -9.16
CA SER A 423 11.60 -6.18 -9.49
C SER A 423 11.56 -4.88 -8.67
N LEU A 424 10.97 -3.80 -9.22
CA LEU A 424 10.99 -2.45 -8.63
C LEU A 424 10.47 -2.41 -7.20
N GLY A 425 9.47 -3.20 -6.84
CA GLY A 425 8.91 -3.25 -5.49
C GLY A 425 9.98 -3.55 -4.43
N PRO A 426 10.51 -4.78 -4.37
CA PRO A 426 11.48 -5.16 -3.35
C PRO A 426 12.91 -4.73 -3.67
N VAL A 427 13.33 -4.75 -4.95
CA VAL A 427 14.74 -4.56 -5.33
C VAL A 427 15.20 -3.12 -5.08
N MET A 428 14.33 -2.13 -5.25
CA MET A 428 14.68 -0.73 -5.01
C MET A 428 15.21 -0.51 -3.59
N TRP A 429 14.52 -0.97 -2.57
CA TRP A 429 14.88 -0.77 -1.17
C TRP A 429 16.18 -1.47 -0.80
N VAL A 430 16.41 -2.67 -1.34
CA VAL A 430 17.66 -3.40 -1.16
C VAL A 430 18.80 -2.66 -1.86
N LEU A 431 18.60 -2.25 -3.12
CA LEU A 431 19.59 -1.49 -3.88
C LEU A 431 20.01 -0.22 -3.15
N LEU A 432 19.08 0.58 -2.64
CA LEU A 432 19.38 1.81 -1.90
C LEU A 432 20.23 1.54 -0.66
N SER A 433 19.98 0.43 0.03
CA SER A 433 20.76 0.04 1.20
C SER A 433 22.21 -0.36 0.87
N GLU A 434 22.45 -0.85 -0.33
CA GLU A 434 23.78 -1.26 -0.83
C GLU A 434 24.51 -0.14 -1.56
N LEU A 435 23.79 0.73 -2.25
CA LEU A 435 24.31 1.80 -3.09
C LEU A 435 25.06 2.87 -2.29
N TYR A 436 24.54 3.22 -1.09
CA TYR A 436 25.09 4.33 -0.32
C TYR A 436 26.14 3.88 0.69
N PRO A 437 27.30 4.61 0.80
CA PRO A 437 28.27 4.40 1.86
C PRO A 437 27.61 4.51 3.23
N ILE A 438 28.04 3.67 4.18
CA ILE A 438 27.46 3.58 5.54
C ILE A 438 27.32 4.96 6.19
N LYS A 439 28.33 5.83 5.99
CA LYS A 439 28.36 7.19 6.56
C LYS A 439 27.17 8.08 6.13
N TYR A 440 26.68 7.94 4.89
CA TYR A 440 25.66 8.81 4.30
C TYR A 440 24.32 8.09 4.09
N ARG A 441 24.30 6.76 4.27
CA ARG A 441 23.17 5.88 3.93
C ARG A 441 21.86 6.34 4.51
N GLY A 442 21.81 6.64 5.81
CA GLY A 442 20.56 7.01 6.49
C GLY A 442 19.94 8.29 5.91
N ILE A 443 20.76 9.31 5.63
CA ILE A 443 20.28 10.59 5.07
C ILE A 443 19.87 10.39 3.60
N ALA A 444 20.69 9.65 2.81
CA ALA A 444 20.43 9.43 1.40
C ALA A 444 19.14 8.63 1.17
N ILE A 445 18.93 7.51 1.90
CA ILE A 445 17.69 6.74 1.84
C ILE A 445 16.51 7.58 2.29
N GLY A 446 16.66 8.41 3.33
CA GLY A 446 15.61 9.31 3.80
C GLY A 446 15.15 10.31 2.74
N ILE A 447 16.09 10.90 1.97
CA ILE A 447 15.76 11.81 0.87
C ILE A 447 15.02 11.07 -0.24
N VAL A 448 15.53 9.89 -0.66
CA VAL A 448 14.87 9.09 -1.71
C VAL A 448 13.49 8.64 -1.27
N ALA A 449 13.31 8.19 -0.04
CA ALA A 449 12.04 7.78 0.51
C ALA A 449 11.01 8.95 0.55
N PHE A 450 11.47 10.15 0.92
CA PHE A 450 10.65 11.35 0.91
C PHE A 450 10.15 11.68 -0.51
N VAL A 451 11.08 11.73 -1.49
CA VAL A 451 10.72 12.00 -2.89
C VAL A 451 9.82 10.91 -3.46
N ASN A 452 10.10 9.64 -3.15
CA ASN A 452 9.27 8.51 -3.54
C ASN A 452 7.83 8.64 -3.00
N SER A 453 7.67 8.97 -1.73
CA SER A 453 6.35 9.18 -1.11
C SER A 453 5.63 10.41 -1.67
N PHE A 454 6.36 11.48 -2.00
CA PHE A 454 5.79 12.67 -2.62
C PHE A 454 5.21 12.38 -4.02
N ILE A 455 5.88 11.55 -4.82
CA ILE A 455 5.40 11.16 -6.15
C ILE A 455 4.25 10.15 -6.04
N SER A 456 4.20 9.38 -4.95
CA SER A 456 3.14 8.41 -4.67
C SER A 456 1.80 9.06 -4.29
N SER A 457 1.82 10.28 -3.77
CA SER A 457 0.63 11.03 -3.33
C SER A 457 0.03 11.87 -4.44
#